data_74fde57099b1afbacf90af9538e38dd4
#
_entry.id   74fde57099b1afbacf90af9538e38dd4
#
_cell.length_a   1.000
_cell.length_b   1.000
_cell.length_c   1.000
_cell.angle_alpha   90.00
_cell.angle_beta   90.00
_cell.angle_gamma   90.00
#
_symmetry.space_group_name_H-M   'P 1'
#
loop_
_entity.id
_entity.type
_entity.pdbx_description
1 polymer ?
#
loop_
_entity_poly.entity_id
_entity_poly.type
_entity_poly.pdbx_seq_one_letter_code
_entity_poly.pdbx_strand_id
1 'polypeptide(L)'
;MSKVGIVILNYNDYKTTRIMLDTIKSYRSIDHIVVVDNNSKDNSYELLKEYESKKIDIIKAKHNNGYSAGNNVGVKHLIKKYNVDYVIISNPDIIVESEVITTMKKQMDKNDDIKVLSPVIHELSKIKRGWMLPTYYGEMITICNTRQRFHKNYGLYPESHYNDLLSEVDVVSGCFFMIRADVIKEVGYFDEGTFLYYEENILGNILKKKGYKTYVLNSVSVTHNLSVSVDKSIKKLNKYKILIKSLMYYERKYNKRNIFAMIFLNILFVLSYIFAYIKNLFR
;
A
#
# COMPACT_ATOMS: atom_id res chain seq x y z
N MET A 1 9.09 14.19 -22.04
CA MET A 1 8.94 14.25 -20.57
C MET A 1 8.17 13.02 -20.11
N SER A 2 8.61 12.36 -19.06
CA SER A 2 7.91 11.20 -18.50
C SER A 2 6.55 11.61 -17.93
N LYS A 3 5.54 10.73 -18.12
CA LYS A 3 4.15 10.94 -17.68
C LYS A 3 3.90 10.26 -16.35
N VAL A 4 3.18 10.92 -15.46
CA VAL A 4 2.79 10.40 -14.14
C VAL A 4 1.28 10.17 -14.10
N GLY A 5 0.89 8.94 -13.81
CA GLY A 5 -0.50 8.60 -13.48
C GLY A 5 -0.64 8.30 -11.99
N ILE A 6 -1.79 8.62 -11.39
CA ILE A 6 -2.12 8.26 -10.02
C ILE A 6 -3.36 7.38 -9.98
N VAL A 7 -3.32 6.32 -9.18
CA VAL A 7 -4.46 5.45 -8.84
C VAL A 7 -4.90 5.75 -7.43
N ILE A 8 -6.19 6.00 -7.25
CA ILE A 8 -6.84 6.20 -5.96
C ILE A 8 -7.91 5.13 -5.82
N LEU A 9 -7.84 4.31 -4.77
CA LEU A 9 -8.81 3.26 -4.51
C LEU A 9 -9.86 3.73 -3.51
N ASN A 10 -11.11 3.83 -3.96
CA ASN A 10 -12.26 4.18 -3.12
C ASN A 10 -13.07 2.93 -2.73
N TYR A 11 -13.51 2.87 -1.48
CA TYR A 11 -14.53 1.92 -1.02
C TYR A 11 -15.36 2.53 0.11
N ASN A 12 -16.63 2.84 -0.17
CA ASN A 12 -17.60 3.45 0.76
C ASN A 12 -17.07 4.74 1.44
N ASP A 13 -16.26 5.53 0.74
CA ASP A 13 -15.63 6.74 1.30
C ASP A 13 -15.51 7.88 0.28
N TYR A 14 -16.64 8.24 -0.33
CA TYR A 14 -16.72 9.36 -1.27
C TYR A 14 -16.14 10.65 -0.70
N LYS A 15 -16.44 10.96 0.58
CA LYS A 15 -16.06 12.25 1.18
C LYS A 15 -14.54 12.46 1.19
N THR A 16 -13.80 11.45 1.63
CA THR A 16 -12.33 11.50 1.68
C THR A 16 -11.75 11.53 0.27
N THR A 17 -12.26 10.69 -0.63
CA THR A 17 -11.82 10.65 -2.04
C THR A 17 -12.06 11.98 -2.74
N ARG A 18 -13.20 12.63 -2.50
CA ARG A 18 -13.52 13.95 -3.03
C ARG A 18 -12.51 15.00 -2.60
N ILE A 19 -12.20 15.06 -1.29
CA ILE A 19 -11.23 16.04 -0.76
C ILE A 19 -9.87 15.89 -1.45
N MET A 20 -9.39 14.66 -1.62
CA MET A 20 -8.17 14.41 -2.34
C MET A 20 -8.26 14.86 -3.80
N LEU A 21 -9.34 14.49 -4.52
CA LEU A 21 -9.54 14.88 -5.91
C LEU A 21 -9.58 16.40 -6.08
N ASP A 22 -10.30 17.11 -5.21
CA ASP A 22 -10.39 18.57 -5.24
C ASP A 22 -9.01 19.23 -5.08
N THR A 23 -8.12 18.61 -4.31
CA THR A 23 -6.74 19.08 -4.13
C THR A 23 -5.88 18.81 -5.37
N ILE A 24 -5.87 17.55 -5.86
CA ILE A 24 -4.85 17.13 -6.85
C ILE A 24 -5.27 17.33 -8.31
N LYS A 25 -6.56 17.57 -8.61
CA LYS A 25 -7.07 17.71 -9.99
C LYS A 25 -6.35 18.82 -10.80
N SER A 26 -5.88 19.87 -10.12
CA SER A 26 -5.16 20.99 -10.73
C SER A 26 -3.65 20.80 -10.82
N TYR A 27 -3.08 19.73 -10.23
CA TYR A 27 -1.64 19.51 -10.18
C TYR A 27 -1.08 19.19 -11.57
N ARG A 28 -0.13 20.02 -12.05
CA ARG A 28 0.57 19.78 -13.32
C ARG A 28 1.59 18.65 -13.23
N SER A 29 1.95 18.23 -12.01
CA SER A 29 2.84 17.09 -11.75
C SER A 29 2.16 15.73 -11.96
N ILE A 30 0.84 15.70 -12.17
CA ILE A 30 0.05 14.50 -12.46
C ILE A 30 -0.58 14.69 -13.85
N ASP A 31 -0.30 13.78 -14.77
CA ASP A 31 -0.87 13.80 -16.11
C ASP A 31 -2.28 13.19 -16.15
N HIS A 32 -2.48 12.05 -15.43
CA HIS A 32 -3.76 11.34 -15.39
C HIS A 32 -4.08 10.84 -14.00
N ILE A 33 -5.35 10.91 -13.64
CA ILE A 33 -5.90 10.42 -12.35
C ILE A 33 -6.91 9.32 -12.67
N VAL A 34 -6.77 8.17 -12.03
CA VAL A 34 -7.75 7.09 -12.09
C VAL A 34 -8.27 6.82 -10.68
N VAL A 35 -9.55 7.04 -10.47
CA VAL A 35 -10.22 6.59 -9.25
C VAL A 35 -10.91 5.27 -9.54
N VAL A 36 -10.58 4.26 -8.77
CA VAL A 36 -11.25 2.97 -8.83
C VAL A 36 -12.22 2.87 -7.65
N ASP A 37 -13.50 2.88 -7.93
CA ASP A 37 -14.51 2.49 -6.95
C ASP A 37 -14.52 0.96 -6.83
N ASN A 38 -14.10 0.44 -5.69
CA ASN A 38 -13.95 -0.98 -5.43
C ASN A 38 -15.29 -1.68 -5.13
N ASN A 39 -16.30 -1.41 -5.95
CA ASN A 39 -17.68 -1.92 -5.79
C ASN A 39 -18.30 -1.47 -4.46
N SER A 40 -18.29 -0.17 -4.19
CA SER A 40 -18.94 0.45 -3.04
C SER A 40 -20.41 0.08 -2.92
N LYS A 41 -20.93 0.02 -1.71
CA LYS A 41 -22.32 -0.30 -1.39
C LYS A 41 -23.18 0.95 -1.16
N ASP A 42 -22.52 2.10 -1.06
CA ASP A 42 -23.13 3.41 -0.98
C ASP A 42 -23.13 4.13 -2.35
N ASN A 43 -23.48 5.40 -2.37
CA ASN A 43 -23.53 6.22 -3.58
C ASN A 43 -22.16 6.74 -4.04
N SER A 44 -21.04 6.22 -3.49
CA SER A 44 -19.70 6.74 -3.79
C SER A 44 -19.40 6.79 -5.28
N TYR A 45 -19.68 5.71 -6.02
CA TYR A 45 -19.40 5.65 -7.44
C TYR A 45 -20.15 6.74 -8.23
N GLU A 46 -21.47 6.88 -8.01
CA GLU A 46 -22.28 7.85 -8.74
C GLU A 46 -21.84 9.29 -8.48
N LEU A 47 -21.50 9.59 -7.23
CA LEU A 47 -21.01 10.91 -6.84
C LEU A 47 -19.60 11.20 -7.37
N LEU A 48 -18.71 10.19 -7.40
CA LEU A 48 -17.36 10.35 -7.95
C LEU A 48 -17.39 10.56 -9.47
N LYS A 49 -18.38 10.00 -10.16
CA LYS A 49 -18.52 10.10 -11.61
C LYS A 49 -18.66 11.55 -12.10
N GLU A 50 -19.13 12.46 -11.26
CA GLU A 50 -19.19 13.91 -11.55
C GLU A 50 -17.80 14.53 -11.76
N TYR A 51 -16.72 13.87 -11.32
CA TYR A 51 -15.34 14.31 -11.51
C TYR A 51 -14.72 13.87 -12.84
N GLU A 52 -15.41 13.06 -13.63
CA GLU A 52 -14.90 12.60 -14.93
C GLU A 52 -14.51 13.81 -15.83
N SER A 53 -13.32 13.72 -16.42
CA SER A 53 -12.76 14.77 -17.28
C SER A 53 -11.70 14.18 -18.20
N LYS A 54 -11.06 15.01 -19.05
CA LYS A 54 -9.91 14.57 -19.85
C LYS A 54 -8.72 14.05 -19.03
N LYS A 55 -8.62 14.46 -17.75
CA LYS A 55 -7.54 14.09 -16.83
C LYS A 55 -7.96 13.01 -15.84
N ILE A 56 -9.23 12.87 -15.54
CA ILE A 56 -9.76 12.03 -14.46
C ILE A 56 -10.70 10.99 -15.04
N ASP A 57 -10.38 9.71 -14.82
CA ASP A 57 -11.27 8.58 -15.11
C ASP A 57 -11.80 7.98 -13.80
N ILE A 58 -13.08 7.67 -13.77
CA ILE A 58 -13.75 6.97 -12.66
C ILE A 58 -14.16 5.58 -13.13
N ILE A 59 -13.63 4.54 -12.49
CA ILE A 59 -13.84 3.15 -12.87
C ILE A 59 -14.51 2.40 -11.74
N LYS A 60 -15.59 1.68 -12.04
CA LYS A 60 -16.22 0.77 -11.08
C LYS A 60 -15.66 -0.64 -11.25
N ALA A 61 -15.08 -1.20 -10.19
CA ALA A 61 -14.69 -2.60 -10.17
C ALA A 61 -15.93 -3.51 -10.15
N LYS A 62 -15.87 -4.66 -10.82
CA LYS A 62 -16.98 -5.62 -10.85
C LYS A 62 -17.29 -6.19 -9.47
N HIS A 63 -16.26 -6.44 -8.68
CA HIS A 63 -16.33 -7.01 -7.32
C HIS A 63 -15.26 -6.36 -6.44
N ASN A 64 -15.52 -6.29 -5.15
CA ASN A 64 -14.47 -5.95 -4.17
C ASN A 64 -13.65 -7.20 -3.85
N ASN A 65 -12.59 -7.41 -4.61
CA ASN A 65 -11.63 -8.51 -4.41
C ASN A 65 -10.41 -8.08 -3.57
N GLY A 66 -10.49 -6.95 -2.88
CA GLY A 66 -9.44 -6.44 -2.00
C GLY A 66 -8.61 -5.33 -2.61
N TYR A 67 -7.59 -4.92 -1.85
CA TYR A 67 -6.76 -3.75 -2.15
C TYR A 67 -5.95 -3.93 -3.45
N SER A 68 -5.24 -5.05 -3.56
CA SER A 68 -4.40 -5.37 -4.74
C SER A 68 -5.23 -5.41 -6.02
N ALA A 69 -6.36 -6.11 -6.01
CA ALA A 69 -7.22 -6.25 -7.18
C ALA A 69 -7.80 -4.90 -7.64
N GLY A 70 -8.25 -4.06 -6.69
CA GLY A 70 -8.74 -2.73 -7.00
C GLY A 70 -7.65 -1.83 -7.61
N ASN A 71 -6.48 -1.79 -7.01
CA ASN A 71 -5.35 -1.02 -7.55
C ASN A 71 -4.92 -1.52 -8.93
N ASN A 72 -4.91 -2.83 -9.17
CA ASN A 72 -4.58 -3.41 -10.48
C ASN A 72 -5.51 -2.94 -11.60
N VAL A 73 -6.79 -2.72 -11.32
CA VAL A 73 -7.74 -2.14 -12.30
C VAL A 73 -7.24 -0.76 -12.74
N GLY A 74 -6.89 0.10 -11.80
CA GLY A 74 -6.40 1.45 -12.09
C GLY A 74 -5.04 1.46 -12.79
N VAL A 75 -4.08 0.67 -12.30
CA VAL A 75 -2.74 0.56 -12.88
C VAL A 75 -2.79 0.08 -14.33
N LYS A 76 -3.53 -1.01 -14.59
CA LYS A 76 -3.70 -1.54 -15.96
C LYS A 76 -4.35 -0.51 -16.88
N HIS A 77 -5.33 0.25 -16.37
CA HIS A 77 -5.98 1.31 -17.13
C HIS A 77 -5.02 2.44 -17.49
N LEU A 78 -4.26 2.97 -16.52
CA LEU A 78 -3.25 4.02 -16.75
C LEU A 78 -2.23 3.60 -17.81
N ILE A 79 -1.69 2.40 -17.68
CA ILE A 79 -0.68 1.88 -18.61
C ILE A 79 -1.28 1.68 -20.00
N LYS A 80 -2.46 1.05 -20.10
CA LYS A 80 -3.07 0.70 -21.39
C LYS A 80 -3.59 1.92 -22.13
N LYS A 81 -4.26 2.86 -21.45
CA LYS A 81 -4.95 4.00 -22.07
C LYS A 81 -4.01 5.18 -22.28
N TYR A 82 -3.12 5.46 -21.33
CA TYR A 82 -2.35 6.70 -21.29
C TYR A 82 -0.86 6.51 -21.49
N ASN A 83 -0.37 5.25 -21.45
CA ASN A 83 1.04 4.93 -21.60
C ASN A 83 1.91 5.80 -20.67
N VAL A 84 1.58 5.79 -19.38
CA VAL A 84 2.33 6.51 -18.35
C VAL A 84 3.67 5.83 -18.07
N ASP A 85 4.68 6.61 -17.68
CA ASP A 85 6.01 6.10 -17.31
C ASP A 85 6.08 5.74 -15.83
N TYR A 86 5.34 6.48 -15.00
CA TYR A 86 5.25 6.28 -13.56
C TYR A 86 3.81 6.16 -13.10
N VAL A 87 3.58 5.24 -12.17
CA VAL A 87 2.29 5.07 -11.50
C VAL A 87 2.47 5.39 -10.02
N ILE A 88 1.66 6.30 -9.50
CA ILE A 88 1.50 6.52 -8.07
C ILE A 88 0.32 5.68 -7.59
N ILE A 89 0.54 4.91 -6.53
CA ILE A 89 -0.54 4.30 -5.75
C ILE A 89 -0.81 5.21 -4.56
N SER A 90 -2.06 5.55 -4.34
CA SER A 90 -2.44 6.44 -3.24
C SER A 90 -3.74 6.01 -2.56
N ASN A 91 -3.73 6.02 -1.25
CA ASN A 91 -4.98 6.00 -0.48
C ASN A 91 -5.68 7.37 -0.59
N PRO A 92 -7.02 7.43 -0.47
CA PRO A 92 -7.76 8.67 -0.59
C PRO A 92 -7.55 9.64 0.59
N ASP A 93 -7.02 9.17 1.72
CA ASP A 93 -6.73 9.95 2.93
C ASP A 93 -5.27 10.45 3.02
N ILE A 94 -4.59 10.49 1.87
CA ILE A 94 -3.27 11.11 1.75
C ILE A 94 -3.41 12.61 1.43
N ILE A 95 -2.67 13.42 2.17
CA ILE A 95 -2.45 14.83 1.88
C ILE A 95 -1.05 14.95 1.27
N VAL A 96 -0.99 15.36 0.02
CA VAL A 96 0.25 15.48 -0.76
C VAL A 96 0.30 16.81 -1.49
N GLU A 97 1.45 17.45 -1.49
CA GLU A 97 1.72 18.66 -2.27
C GLU A 97 2.27 18.32 -3.65
N SER A 98 1.98 19.17 -4.65
CA SER A 98 2.43 18.99 -6.04
C SER A 98 3.96 18.88 -6.15
N GLU A 99 4.70 19.58 -5.28
CA GLU A 99 6.16 19.59 -5.25
C GLU A 99 6.74 18.22 -4.86
N VAL A 100 6.08 17.49 -3.95
CA VAL A 100 6.47 16.13 -3.57
C VAL A 100 6.52 15.23 -4.81
N ILE A 101 5.45 15.24 -5.60
CA ILE A 101 5.33 14.43 -6.83
C ILE A 101 6.38 14.85 -7.85
N THR A 102 6.58 16.15 -8.03
CA THR A 102 7.60 16.71 -8.94
C THR A 102 9.00 16.26 -8.54
N THR A 103 9.30 16.31 -7.24
CA THR A 103 10.61 15.92 -6.69
C THR A 103 10.83 14.41 -6.82
N MET A 104 9.84 13.59 -6.52
CA MET A 104 9.91 12.13 -6.71
C MET A 104 10.15 11.78 -8.18
N LYS A 105 9.37 12.36 -9.10
CA LYS A 105 9.55 12.18 -10.53
C LYS A 105 10.95 12.54 -10.99
N LYS A 106 11.46 13.70 -10.56
CA LYS A 106 12.82 14.16 -10.90
C LYS A 106 13.92 13.20 -10.42
N GLN A 107 13.75 12.58 -9.25
CA GLN A 107 14.70 11.59 -8.76
C GLN A 107 14.65 10.30 -9.60
N MET A 108 13.46 9.83 -9.95
CA MET A 108 13.30 8.65 -10.80
C MET A 108 13.76 8.89 -12.24
N ASP A 109 13.55 10.11 -12.81
CA ASP A 109 14.07 10.46 -14.12
C ASP A 109 15.61 10.51 -14.18
N LYS A 110 16.27 10.81 -13.06
CA LYS A 110 17.74 10.90 -12.96
C LYS A 110 18.43 9.56 -12.68
N ASN A 111 17.74 8.62 -12.09
CA ASN A 111 18.34 7.37 -11.64
C ASN A 111 17.44 6.18 -11.97
N ASP A 112 17.86 5.41 -12.96
CA ASP A 112 17.12 4.23 -13.43
C ASP A 112 17.13 3.06 -12.44
N ASP A 113 18.03 3.05 -11.46
CA ASP A 113 18.04 2.05 -10.39
C ASP A 113 16.86 2.18 -9.44
N ILE A 114 16.26 3.38 -9.34
CA ILE A 114 15.08 3.59 -8.53
C ILE A 114 13.87 2.98 -9.25
N LYS A 115 13.42 1.82 -8.78
CA LYS A 115 12.25 1.13 -9.35
C LYS A 115 10.97 1.51 -8.63
N VAL A 116 11.08 1.69 -7.31
CA VAL A 116 10.00 2.18 -6.43
C VAL A 116 10.55 3.29 -5.55
N LEU A 117 9.78 4.35 -5.39
CA LEU A 117 10.13 5.50 -4.55
C LEU A 117 8.94 5.90 -3.68
N SER A 118 9.17 6.03 -2.38
CA SER A 118 8.20 6.53 -1.41
C SER A 118 8.72 7.80 -0.75
N PRO A 119 7.89 8.79 -0.46
CA PRO A 119 8.26 9.86 0.47
C PRO A 119 8.24 9.35 1.91
N VAL A 120 8.65 10.17 2.84
CA VAL A 120 8.40 9.96 4.28
C VAL A 120 6.90 10.12 4.55
N ILE A 121 6.31 9.20 5.31
CA ILE A 121 4.86 9.22 5.64
C ILE A 121 4.68 9.68 7.08
N HIS A 122 3.96 10.76 7.29
CA HIS A 122 3.55 11.23 8.62
C HIS A 122 2.16 10.69 8.95
N GLU A 123 2.02 9.96 10.05
CA GLU A 123 0.75 9.45 10.58
C GLU A 123 0.57 9.89 12.03
N LEU A 124 -0.33 10.83 12.31
CA LEU A 124 -0.55 11.36 13.66
C LEU A 124 0.77 11.67 14.39
N SER A 125 1.18 10.79 15.34
CA SER A 125 2.41 10.91 16.10
C SER A 125 3.56 10.01 15.60
N LYS A 126 3.41 9.38 14.44
CA LYS A 126 4.37 8.41 13.91
C LYS A 126 4.91 8.86 12.55
N ILE A 127 6.20 8.65 12.37
CA ILE A 127 6.86 8.76 11.08
C ILE A 127 7.05 7.35 10.55
N LYS A 128 6.54 7.07 9.35
CA LYS A 128 6.76 5.82 8.65
C LYS A 128 7.67 6.06 7.46
N ARG A 129 8.60 5.17 7.29
CA ARG A 129 9.49 5.07 6.14
C ARG A 129 9.36 3.66 5.57
N GLY A 130 10.46 3.05 5.14
CA GLY A 130 10.46 1.65 4.75
C GLY A 130 10.69 0.69 5.93
N TRP A 131 10.56 -0.61 5.64
CA TRP A 131 10.90 -1.68 6.59
C TRP A 131 11.54 -2.87 5.87
N MET A 132 12.15 -3.75 6.67
CA MET A 132 12.75 -4.99 6.19
C MET A 132 11.65 -6.02 5.89
N LEU A 133 11.86 -6.88 4.90
CA LEU A 133 10.98 -8.02 4.69
C LEU A 133 10.88 -8.86 5.97
N PRO A 134 9.67 -9.32 6.34
CA PRO A 134 9.48 -10.05 7.57
C PRO A 134 10.21 -11.39 7.54
N THR A 135 10.88 -11.73 8.65
CA THR A 135 11.44 -13.06 8.89
C THR A 135 10.39 -13.97 9.50
N TYR A 136 10.63 -15.28 9.51
CA TYR A 136 9.74 -16.23 10.17
C TYR A 136 9.47 -15.90 11.65
N TYR A 137 10.51 -15.45 12.37
CA TYR A 137 10.36 -14.98 13.76
C TYR A 137 9.49 -13.71 13.82
N GLY A 138 9.65 -12.79 12.88
CA GLY A 138 8.81 -11.59 12.76
C GLY A 138 7.33 -11.92 12.53
N GLU A 139 7.05 -12.98 11.78
CA GLU A 139 5.69 -13.47 11.57
C GLU A 139 5.09 -14.04 12.86
N MET A 140 5.86 -14.78 13.64
CA MET A 140 5.42 -15.26 14.97
C MET A 140 5.08 -14.09 15.90
N ILE A 141 5.93 -13.06 15.94
CA ILE A 141 5.68 -11.81 16.68
C ILE A 141 4.36 -11.16 16.25
N THR A 142 4.11 -11.12 14.93
CA THR A 142 2.89 -10.56 14.34
C THR A 142 1.66 -11.36 14.73
N ILE A 143 1.72 -12.69 14.63
CA ILE A 143 0.65 -13.61 15.04
C ILE A 143 0.35 -13.47 16.53
N CYS A 144 1.36 -13.45 17.39
CA CYS A 144 1.18 -13.29 18.83
C CYS A 144 0.75 -11.88 19.26
N ASN A 145 0.70 -10.92 18.32
CA ASN A 145 0.36 -9.51 18.57
C ASN A 145 1.21 -8.87 19.68
N THR A 146 2.48 -9.27 19.75
CA THR A 146 3.44 -8.82 20.79
C THR A 146 4.33 -7.67 20.33
N ARG A 147 4.29 -7.31 19.02
CA ARG A 147 5.18 -6.33 18.41
C ARG A 147 5.18 -4.99 19.14
N GLN A 148 4.02 -4.42 19.42
CA GLN A 148 3.94 -3.09 20.04
C GLN A 148 4.46 -3.09 21.49
N ARG A 149 4.35 -4.20 22.20
CA ARG A 149 4.72 -4.30 23.62
C ARG A 149 6.20 -4.64 23.84
N PHE A 150 6.75 -5.56 23.04
CA PHE A 150 8.07 -6.13 23.28
C PHE A 150 9.05 -6.00 22.12
N HIS A 151 8.57 -5.67 20.91
CA HIS A 151 9.35 -5.73 19.68
C HIS A 151 9.12 -4.51 18.78
N LYS A 152 9.03 -3.30 19.34
CA LYS A 152 8.62 -2.08 18.61
C LYS A 152 9.45 -1.82 17.35
N ASN A 153 10.74 -2.05 17.41
CA ASN A 153 11.69 -1.76 16.32
C ASN A 153 12.03 -2.98 15.47
N TYR A 154 11.40 -4.13 15.72
CA TYR A 154 11.70 -5.33 14.95
C TYR A 154 11.30 -5.16 13.47
N GLY A 155 12.24 -5.47 12.57
CA GLY A 155 12.04 -5.31 11.13
C GLY A 155 12.07 -3.86 10.63
N LEU A 156 12.40 -2.89 11.49
CA LEU A 156 12.64 -1.51 11.09
C LEU A 156 14.14 -1.25 10.91
N TYR A 157 14.48 -0.38 9.98
CA TYR A 157 15.83 0.15 9.86
C TYR A 157 16.11 1.14 10.99
N PRO A 158 17.37 1.29 11.47
CA PRO A 158 17.72 2.31 12.45
C PRO A 158 17.56 3.72 11.87
N GLU A 159 17.33 4.72 12.70
CA GLU A 159 17.19 6.12 12.26
C GLU A 159 18.37 6.62 11.42
N SER A 160 19.59 6.19 11.75
CA SER A 160 20.81 6.51 10.98
C SER A 160 20.79 6.03 9.53
N HIS A 161 19.95 5.06 9.20
CA HIS A 161 19.76 4.57 7.84
C HIS A 161 19.14 5.63 6.91
N TYR A 162 18.47 6.62 7.48
CA TYR A 162 17.71 7.64 6.76
C TYR A 162 18.41 9.01 6.71
N ASN A 163 19.74 9.07 6.96
CA ASN A 163 20.51 10.30 6.93
C ASN A 163 20.79 10.81 5.51
N ASP A 164 20.81 9.93 4.51
CA ASP A 164 21.06 10.29 3.12
C ASP A 164 19.77 10.74 2.42
N LEU A 165 19.90 11.35 1.25
CA LEU A 165 18.77 11.79 0.42
C LEU A 165 17.85 10.62 0.06
N LEU A 166 18.44 9.46 -0.25
CA LEU A 166 17.76 8.22 -0.64
C LEU A 166 18.22 7.09 0.28
N SER A 167 17.28 6.37 0.87
CA SER A 167 17.56 5.19 1.68
C SER A 167 16.94 3.95 1.02
N GLU A 168 17.79 2.96 0.71
CA GLU A 168 17.32 1.69 0.16
C GLU A 168 16.60 0.88 1.23
N VAL A 169 15.40 0.39 0.92
CA VAL A 169 14.55 -0.39 1.84
C VAL A 169 13.95 -1.59 1.12
N ASP A 170 13.57 -2.62 1.87
CA ASP A 170 12.92 -3.79 1.26
C ASP A 170 11.46 -3.50 0.88
N VAL A 171 10.75 -2.72 1.70
CA VAL A 171 9.31 -2.49 1.58
C VAL A 171 8.97 -1.06 1.93
N VAL A 172 8.07 -0.44 1.17
CA VAL A 172 7.47 0.87 1.45
C VAL A 172 5.98 0.75 1.75
N SER A 173 5.39 1.76 2.38
CA SER A 173 3.97 1.76 2.70
C SER A 173 3.09 1.84 1.45
N GLY A 174 2.10 0.97 1.38
CA GLY A 174 1.12 0.94 0.29
C GLY A 174 0.24 2.18 0.21
N CYS A 175 0.21 3.02 1.25
CA CYS A 175 -0.66 4.18 1.25
C CYS A 175 -0.24 5.28 0.27
N PHE A 176 1.08 5.40 -0.06
CA PHE A 176 1.58 6.33 -1.08
C PHE A 176 2.99 5.96 -1.54
N PHE A 177 3.15 5.62 -2.81
CA PHE A 177 4.45 5.44 -3.45
C PHE A 177 4.35 5.57 -4.97
N MET A 178 5.48 5.83 -5.64
CA MET A 178 5.62 5.86 -7.10
C MET A 178 6.43 4.65 -7.57
N ILE A 179 5.97 4.00 -8.64
CA ILE A 179 6.62 2.84 -9.27
C ILE A 179 6.73 3.04 -10.78
N ARG A 180 7.79 2.54 -11.39
CA ARG A 180 7.91 2.51 -12.86
C ARG A 180 6.84 1.62 -13.47
N ALA A 181 6.19 2.10 -14.54
CA ALA A 181 5.10 1.39 -15.19
C ALA A 181 5.55 0.09 -15.88
N ASP A 182 6.76 0.06 -16.43
CA ASP A 182 7.38 -1.14 -16.99
C ASP A 182 7.67 -2.18 -15.91
N VAL A 183 8.18 -1.74 -14.75
CA VAL A 183 8.50 -2.62 -13.61
C VAL A 183 7.24 -3.27 -13.05
N ILE A 184 6.17 -2.49 -12.76
CA ILE A 184 4.94 -3.08 -12.21
C ILE A 184 4.29 -4.05 -13.21
N LYS A 185 4.38 -3.78 -14.50
CA LYS A 185 3.92 -4.69 -15.57
C LYS A 185 4.76 -5.96 -15.62
N GLU A 186 6.10 -5.84 -15.58
CA GLU A 186 7.03 -6.97 -15.64
C GLU A 186 6.90 -7.92 -14.46
N VAL A 187 6.65 -7.38 -13.24
CA VAL A 187 6.44 -8.22 -12.05
C VAL A 187 5.05 -8.84 -11.98
N GLY A 188 4.19 -8.57 -12.96
CA GLY A 188 2.84 -9.15 -13.06
C GLY A 188 1.77 -8.41 -12.27
N TYR A 189 2.03 -7.12 -11.93
CA TYR A 189 1.18 -6.29 -11.09
C TYR A 189 1.17 -6.73 -9.61
N PHE A 190 0.23 -6.22 -8.82
CA PHE A 190 0.03 -6.70 -7.45
C PHE A 190 -0.55 -8.11 -7.45
N ASP A 191 -0.11 -8.94 -6.52
CA ASP A 191 -0.72 -10.26 -6.29
C ASP A 191 -2.12 -10.09 -5.68
N GLU A 192 -3.12 -10.64 -6.34
CA GLU A 192 -4.52 -10.55 -5.93
C GLU A 192 -4.94 -11.67 -4.96
N GLY A 193 -4.00 -12.48 -4.47
CA GLY A 193 -4.28 -13.59 -3.55
C GLY A 193 -4.54 -13.15 -2.10
N THR A 194 -4.31 -11.87 -1.78
CA THR A 194 -4.66 -11.27 -0.49
C THR A 194 -5.81 -10.28 -0.67
N PHE A 195 -6.73 -10.25 0.30
CA PHE A 195 -7.81 -9.26 0.30
C PHE A 195 -7.32 -7.90 0.80
N LEU A 196 -6.54 -7.90 1.89
CA LEU A 196 -5.99 -6.73 2.55
C LEU A 196 -4.78 -7.16 3.40
N TYR A 197 -3.79 -6.28 3.51
CA TYR A 197 -2.50 -6.48 4.19
C TYR A 197 -1.56 -7.45 3.45
N TYR A 198 -0.28 -7.28 3.64
CA TYR A 198 0.83 -8.02 3.00
C TYR A 198 1.06 -7.71 1.51
N GLU A 199 0.24 -6.93 0.87
CA GLU A 199 0.44 -6.51 -0.52
C GLU A 199 1.80 -5.84 -0.71
N GLU A 200 2.23 -5.01 0.23
CA GLU A 200 3.54 -4.33 0.19
C GLU A 200 4.69 -5.32 0.41
N ASN A 201 4.55 -6.24 1.38
CA ASN A 201 5.54 -7.28 1.64
C ASN A 201 5.69 -8.22 0.44
N ILE A 202 4.58 -8.56 -0.22
CA ILE A 202 4.57 -9.39 -1.42
C ILE A 202 5.29 -8.67 -2.56
N LEU A 203 4.93 -7.42 -2.83
CA LEU A 203 5.57 -6.62 -3.88
C LEU A 203 7.06 -6.45 -3.60
N GLY A 204 7.44 -6.06 -2.37
CA GLY A 204 8.84 -5.93 -1.97
C GLY A 204 9.64 -7.23 -2.12
N ASN A 205 9.05 -8.37 -1.77
CA ASN A 205 9.67 -9.69 -1.96
C ASN A 205 9.91 -10.02 -3.45
N ILE A 206 8.92 -9.73 -4.32
CA ILE A 206 9.04 -9.94 -5.76
C ILE A 206 10.13 -9.03 -6.33
N LEU A 207 10.12 -7.74 -6.00
CA LEU A 207 11.11 -6.77 -6.46
C LEU A 207 12.52 -7.16 -6.04
N LYS A 208 12.72 -7.47 -4.76
CA LYS A 208 14.02 -7.88 -4.21
C LYS A 208 14.56 -9.14 -4.89
N LYS A 209 13.71 -10.14 -5.15
CA LYS A 209 14.10 -11.38 -5.87
C LYS A 209 14.51 -11.13 -7.33
N LYS A 210 14.01 -10.04 -7.94
CA LYS A 210 14.41 -9.61 -9.29
C LYS A 210 15.64 -8.69 -9.28
N GLY A 211 16.18 -8.35 -8.11
CA GLY A 211 17.29 -7.40 -7.96
C GLY A 211 16.87 -5.94 -8.12
N TYR A 212 15.58 -5.65 -8.08
CA TYR A 212 15.04 -4.30 -8.15
C TYR A 212 15.08 -3.59 -6.82
N LYS A 213 15.46 -2.31 -6.84
CA LYS A 213 15.67 -1.51 -5.64
C LYS A 213 14.46 -0.61 -5.36
N THR A 214 14.12 -0.53 -4.09
CA THR A 214 13.08 0.32 -3.53
C THR A 214 13.73 1.33 -2.60
N TYR A 215 13.30 2.60 -2.70
CA TYR A 215 13.89 3.69 -1.92
C TYR A 215 12.85 4.53 -1.20
N VAL A 216 13.29 5.13 -0.10
CA VAL A 216 12.61 6.26 0.54
C VAL A 216 13.36 7.53 0.21
N LEU A 217 12.65 8.57 -0.26
CA LEU A 217 13.17 9.91 -0.48
C LEU A 217 12.96 10.74 0.78
N ASN A 218 14.05 10.94 1.53
CA ASN A 218 14.00 11.55 2.87
C ASN A 218 13.76 13.07 2.89
N SER A 219 13.89 13.74 1.74
CA SER A 219 13.71 15.19 1.63
C SER A 219 12.27 15.66 1.43
N VAL A 220 11.33 14.75 1.23
CA VAL A 220 9.91 15.08 1.02
C VAL A 220 9.02 14.16 1.83
N SER A 221 7.84 14.65 2.18
CA SER A 221 6.90 13.89 2.99
C SER A 221 5.45 14.09 2.56
N VAL A 222 4.60 13.15 2.91
CA VAL A 222 3.14 13.24 2.83
C VAL A 222 2.52 12.95 4.18
N THR A 223 1.29 13.44 4.40
CA THR A 223 0.52 13.12 5.60
C THR A 223 -0.53 12.09 5.28
N HIS A 224 -0.53 10.99 6.01
CA HIS A 224 -1.59 9.98 5.99
C HIS A 224 -2.56 10.28 7.14
N ASN A 225 -3.65 10.89 6.79
CA ASN A 225 -4.67 11.27 7.76
C ASN A 225 -5.52 10.04 8.07
N LEU A 226 -4.99 9.12 8.90
CA LEU A 226 -5.59 7.84 9.26
C LEU A 226 -7.06 8.01 9.58
N SER A 227 -7.84 8.21 8.58
CA SER A 227 -9.26 8.32 8.68
C SER A 227 -9.87 6.99 8.27
N VAL A 228 -10.44 6.31 9.19
CA VAL A 228 -11.84 6.09 9.10
C VAL A 228 -12.31 5.00 8.12
N SER A 229 -11.73 4.83 6.91
CA SER A 229 -12.31 3.94 5.90
C SER A 229 -12.22 2.45 6.28
N VAL A 230 -11.04 1.96 6.64
CA VAL A 230 -10.86 0.56 7.06
C VAL A 230 -11.35 0.35 8.49
N ASP A 231 -11.24 1.37 9.36
CA ASP A 231 -11.68 1.28 10.75
C ASP A 231 -13.19 1.31 10.90
N LYS A 232 -13.90 1.97 10.00
CA LYS A 232 -15.37 1.98 10.00
C LYS A 232 -15.99 0.70 9.42
N SER A 233 -15.33 0.05 8.47
CA SER A 233 -15.95 -1.03 7.70
C SER A 233 -15.69 -2.44 8.26
N ILE A 234 -14.64 -2.66 9.05
CA ILE A 234 -14.24 -4.00 9.50
C ILE A 234 -13.99 -4.04 11.01
N LYS A 235 -14.70 -4.94 11.73
CA LYS A 235 -14.48 -5.18 13.18
C LYS A 235 -13.05 -5.65 13.46
N LYS A 236 -12.47 -5.25 14.60
CA LYS A 236 -11.06 -5.51 14.99
C LYS A 236 -10.63 -6.98 14.87
N LEU A 237 -11.46 -7.91 15.31
CA LEU A 237 -11.18 -9.35 15.19
C LEU A 237 -11.16 -9.83 13.74
N ASN A 238 -12.00 -9.26 12.88
CA ASN A 238 -12.00 -9.58 11.45
C ASN A 238 -10.76 -9.02 10.75
N LYS A 239 -10.30 -7.82 11.13
CA LYS A 239 -9.02 -7.28 10.64
C LYS A 239 -7.87 -8.22 10.97
N TYR A 240 -7.82 -8.70 12.21
CA TYR A 240 -6.81 -9.66 12.65
C TYR A 240 -6.87 -10.96 11.84
N LYS A 241 -8.07 -11.53 11.61
CA LYS A 241 -8.23 -12.72 10.74
C LYS A 241 -7.72 -12.47 9.31
N ILE A 242 -8.05 -11.32 8.72
CA ILE A 242 -7.61 -10.97 7.37
C ILE A 242 -6.08 -10.86 7.33
N LEU A 243 -5.48 -10.15 8.29
CA LEU A 243 -4.04 -10.01 8.41
C LEU A 243 -3.34 -11.39 8.45
N ILE A 244 -3.81 -12.30 9.31
CA ILE A 244 -3.19 -13.62 9.43
C ILE A 244 -3.40 -14.50 8.19
N LYS A 245 -4.56 -14.40 7.54
CA LYS A 245 -4.76 -15.08 6.25
C LYS A 245 -3.76 -14.62 5.19
N SER A 246 -3.51 -13.32 5.11
CA SER A 246 -2.56 -12.72 4.17
C SER A 246 -1.12 -13.10 4.52
N LEU A 247 -0.76 -13.12 5.82
CA LEU A 247 0.51 -13.63 6.32
C LEU A 247 0.73 -15.09 5.93
N MET A 248 -0.25 -15.96 6.16
CA MET A 248 -0.15 -17.38 5.80
C MET A 248 0.00 -17.59 4.29
N TYR A 249 -0.71 -16.80 3.49
CA TYR A 249 -0.56 -16.81 2.04
C TYR A 249 0.87 -16.42 1.63
N TYR A 250 1.42 -15.36 2.22
CA TYR A 250 2.79 -14.90 1.98
C TYR A 250 3.82 -15.96 2.34
N GLU A 251 3.75 -16.55 3.53
CA GLU A 251 4.66 -17.58 3.99
C GLU A 251 4.62 -18.85 3.11
N ARG A 252 3.43 -19.26 2.69
CA ARG A 252 3.24 -20.42 1.83
C ARG A 252 3.75 -20.19 0.41
N LYS A 253 3.37 -19.08 -0.23
CA LYS A 253 3.61 -18.82 -1.66
C LYS A 253 5.00 -18.23 -1.92
N TYR A 254 5.43 -17.27 -1.11
CA TYR A 254 6.63 -16.48 -1.35
C TYR A 254 7.85 -16.97 -0.57
N ASN A 255 7.67 -17.39 0.68
CA ASN A 255 8.73 -17.95 1.51
C ASN A 255 8.81 -19.47 1.41
N LYS A 256 7.85 -20.14 0.75
CA LYS A 256 7.82 -21.60 0.48
C LYS A 256 8.07 -22.42 1.75
N ARG A 257 7.49 -22.01 2.87
CA ARG A 257 7.64 -22.72 4.15
C ARG A 257 7.14 -24.15 4.08
N ASN A 258 7.86 -25.03 4.72
CA ASN A 258 7.45 -26.45 4.82
C ASN A 258 6.18 -26.60 5.66
N ILE A 259 5.57 -27.78 5.55
CA ILE A 259 4.28 -28.06 6.19
C ILE A 259 4.32 -27.93 7.72
N PHE A 260 5.42 -28.34 8.36
CA PHE A 260 5.57 -28.26 9.82
C PHE A 260 5.60 -26.81 10.31
N ALA A 261 6.34 -25.94 9.62
CA ALA A 261 6.37 -24.51 9.91
C ALA A 261 4.98 -23.87 9.74
N MET A 262 4.23 -24.26 8.70
CA MET A 262 2.87 -23.75 8.47
C MET A 262 1.89 -24.26 9.54
N ILE A 263 1.98 -25.52 9.96
CA ILE A 263 1.18 -26.07 11.06
C ILE A 263 1.46 -25.29 12.35
N PHE A 264 2.73 -25.06 12.67
CA PHE A 264 3.13 -24.29 13.85
C PHE A 264 2.55 -22.88 13.87
N LEU A 265 2.66 -22.13 12.75
CA LEU A 265 2.05 -20.80 12.64
C LEU A 265 0.52 -20.85 12.81
N ASN A 266 -0.15 -21.88 12.28
CA ASN A 266 -1.59 -22.06 12.47
C ASN A 266 -1.96 -22.32 13.93
N ILE A 267 -1.20 -23.14 14.65
CA ILE A 267 -1.41 -23.37 16.10
C ILE A 267 -1.25 -22.05 16.86
N LEU A 268 -0.18 -21.30 16.61
CA LEU A 268 0.02 -19.98 17.22
C LEU A 268 -1.13 -19.03 16.91
N PHE A 269 -1.63 -19.01 15.67
CA PHE A 269 -2.78 -18.20 15.32
C PHE A 269 -4.03 -18.58 16.10
N VAL A 270 -4.36 -19.88 16.18
CA VAL A 270 -5.55 -20.35 16.92
C VAL A 270 -5.47 -19.92 18.38
N LEU A 271 -4.33 -20.13 19.03
CA LEU A 271 -4.12 -19.74 20.43
C LEU A 271 -4.25 -18.22 20.63
N SER A 272 -3.59 -17.45 19.79
CA SER A 272 -3.65 -15.98 19.85
C SER A 272 -5.05 -15.43 19.54
N TYR A 273 -5.77 -16.07 18.62
CA TYR A 273 -7.14 -15.68 18.29
C TYR A 273 -8.11 -15.96 19.45
N ILE A 274 -8.00 -17.13 20.09
CA ILE A 274 -8.79 -17.48 21.29
C ILE A 274 -8.53 -16.45 22.40
N PHE A 275 -7.26 -16.14 22.65
CA PHE A 275 -6.89 -15.13 23.66
C PHE A 275 -7.47 -13.74 23.31
N ALA A 276 -7.37 -13.31 22.07
CA ALA A 276 -7.93 -12.04 21.60
C ALA A 276 -9.46 -12.01 21.71
N TYR A 277 -10.12 -13.14 21.43
CA TYR A 277 -11.57 -13.29 21.53
C TYR A 277 -12.03 -13.18 22.98
N ILE A 278 -11.39 -13.93 23.89
CA ILE A 278 -11.69 -13.89 25.34
C ILE A 278 -11.51 -12.46 25.86
N LYS A 279 -10.39 -11.80 25.54
CA LYS A 279 -10.15 -10.42 25.95
C LYS A 279 -11.19 -9.43 25.43
N ASN A 280 -11.81 -9.72 24.29
CA ASN A 280 -12.87 -8.88 23.73
C ASN A 280 -14.24 -9.10 24.37
N LEU A 281 -14.46 -10.24 25.05
CA LEU A 281 -15.68 -10.51 25.82
C LEU A 281 -15.71 -9.76 27.16
N PHE A 282 -14.55 -9.44 27.72
CA PHE A 282 -14.40 -8.73 29.01
C PHE A 282 -14.13 -7.21 28.83
N ARG A 283 -14.32 -6.65 27.65
CA ARG A 283 -14.28 -5.22 27.34
C ARG A 283 -15.63 -4.70 26.90
#